data_3ee64624fc767b8d4f3b9289ed156e8c
#
_entry.id   3ee64624fc767b8d4f3b9289ed156e8c
#
_cell.length_a   1.000
_cell.length_b   1.000
_cell.length_c   1.000
_cell.angle_alpha   90.00
_cell.angle_beta   90.00
_cell.angle_gamma   90.00
#
_symmetry.space_group_name_H-M   'P 1'
#
loop_
_entity.id
_entity.type
_entity.pdbx_description
1 polymer ?
#
loop_
_entity_poly.entity_id
_entity_poly.type
_entity_poly.pdbx_seq_one_letter_code
_entity_poly.pdbx_strand_id
1 'polypeptide(L)'
;LMVYHNIYQSWAWMGGHMDGETDFLATAIRETKEETGIEQVTPISQELFSLEILSVEGHVKNGKQVGTHVHLNLTYLLEADETQQTSVKPDENSGVAWMGLEEALTKCSEPYMRIIYAKLNDKLNRIQ
;
A
#
# COMPACT_ATOMS: atom_id res chain seq x y z
N LEU A 1 -2.61 8.56 1.76
CA LEU A 1 -1.40 8.29 2.53
C LEU A 1 -0.51 7.34 1.75
N MET A 2 0.77 7.68 1.65
CA MET A 2 1.76 6.92 0.88
C MET A 2 3.00 6.68 1.71
N VAL A 3 3.73 5.60 1.40
CA VAL A 3 5.03 5.31 2.00
C VAL A 3 6.09 5.21 0.90
N TYR A 4 7.33 5.61 1.22
CA TYR A 4 8.46 5.40 0.30
C TYR A 4 9.08 4.04 0.60
N HIS A 5 8.84 3.09 -0.29
CA HIS A 5 9.22 1.68 -0.10
C HIS A 5 10.70 1.46 -0.35
N ASN A 6 11.41 0.85 0.62
CA ASN A 6 12.86 0.68 0.53
C ASN A 6 13.29 -0.24 -0.61
N ILE A 7 12.57 -1.33 -0.85
CA ILE A 7 12.93 -2.30 -1.90
C ILE A 7 12.67 -1.73 -3.29
N TYR A 8 11.46 -1.19 -3.51
CA TYR A 8 11.07 -0.72 -4.84
C TYR A 8 11.50 0.71 -5.12
N GLN A 9 11.99 1.43 -4.10
CA GLN A 9 12.45 2.83 -4.20
C GLN A 9 11.41 3.72 -4.89
N SER A 10 10.17 3.61 -4.43
CA SER A 10 9.04 4.32 -5.01
C SER A 10 8.02 4.64 -3.92
N TRP A 11 7.27 5.72 -4.11
CA TRP A 11 6.10 5.99 -3.29
C TRP A 11 4.98 5.01 -3.65
N ALA A 12 4.43 4.38 -2.66
CA ALA A 12 3.44 3.31 -2.83
C ALA A 12 2.42 3.31 -1.69
N TRP A 13 1.32 2.58 -1.91
CA TRP A 13 0.39 2.28 -0.83
C TRP A 13 1.03 1.34 0.17
N MET A 14 0.56 1.39 1.42
CA MET A 14 0.96 0.45 2.46
C MET A 14 0.33 -0.91 2.19
N GLY A 15 0.99 -1.95 2.67
CA GLY A 15 0.49 -3.31 2.60
C GLY A 15 1.52 -4.30 3.10
N GLY A 16 1.12 -5.55 3.20
CA GLY A 16 1.99 -6.60 3.66
C GLY A 16 1.45 -7.98 3.30
N HIS A 17 2.26 -8.98 3.58
CA HIS A 17 1.88 -10.37 3.34
C HIS A 17 0.94 -10.87 4.44
N MET A 18 0.05 -11.77 4.06
CA MET A 18 -0.89 -12.38 5.00
C MET A 18 -0.21 -13.29 6.02
N ASP A 19 0.86 -13.97 5.62
CA ASP A 19 1.67 -14.83 6.51
C ASP A 19 0.83 -15.82 7.33
N GLY A 20 -0.17 -16.43 6.68
CA GLY A 20 -1.05 -17.39 7.32
C GLY A 20 -2.31 -16.81 7.97
N GLU A 21 -2.42 -15.49 8.03
CA GLU A 21 -3.63 -14.83 8.51
C GLU A 21 -4.76 -15.01 7.51
N THR A 22 -6.00 -15.07 8.01
CA THR A 22 -7.18 -15.24 7.19
C THR A 22 -8.10 -14.02 7.15
N ASP A 23 -7.93 -13.07 8.07
CA ASP A 23 -8.70 -11.83 8.09
C ASP A 23 -7.94 -10.75 7.30
N PHE A 24 -8.31 -10.60 6.03
CA PHE A 24 -7.63 -9.67 5.11
C PHE A 24 -7.80 -8.21 5.50
N LEU A 25 -8.99 -7.83 5.93
CA LEU A 25 -9.24 -6.44 6.35
C LEU A 25 -8.46 -6.08 7.61
N ALA A 26 -8.45 -6.97 8.59
CA ALA A 26 -7.69 -6.74 9.82
C ALA A 26 -6.20 -6.61 9.53
N THR A 27 -5.67 -7.41 8.61
CA THR A 27 -4.28 -7.32 8.18
C THR A 27 -4.00 -5.98 7.50
N ALA A 28 -4.88 -5.52 6.62
CA ALA A 28 -4.71 -4.23 5.95
C ALA A 28 -4.68 -3.07 6.96
N ILE A 29 -5.55 -3.10 7.96
CA ILE A 29 -5.59 -2.10 9.02
C ILE A 29 -4.30 -2.14 9.85
N ARG A 30 -3.87 -3.33 10.26
CA ARG A 30 -2.65 -3.51 11.04
C ARG A 30 -1.42 -3.00 10.28
N GLU A 31 -1.26 -3.40 9.02
CA GLU A 31 -0.12 -2.99 8.20
C GLU A 31 -0.10 -1.47 8.00
N THR A 32 -1.26 -0.86 7.81
CA THR A 32 -1.35 0.60 7.70
C THR A 32 -0.83 1.29 8.95
N LYS A 33 -1.24 0.82 10.12
CA LYS A 33 -0.78 1.39 11.40
C LYS A 33 0.71 1.17 11.62
N GLU A 34 1.21 -0.02 11.33
CA GLU A 34 2.62 -0.37 11.53
C GLU A 34 3.54 0.40 10.60
N GLU A 35 3.17 0.54 9.34
CA GLU A 35 4.03 1.18 8.34
C GLU A 35 4.00 2.69 8.39
N THR A 36 2.94 3.29 8.89
CA THR A 36 2.76 4.75 8.87
C THR A 36 2.75 5.41 10.24
N GLY A 37 2.59 4.63 11.30
CA GLY A 37 2.52 5.15 12.66
C GLY A 37 1.18 5.76 13.04
N ILE A 38 0.20 5.85 12.13
CA ILE A 38 -1.12 6.37 12.50
C ILE A 38 -1.82 5.37 13.42
N GLU A 39 -2.55 5.89 14.41
CA GLU A 39 -3.18 5.06 15.43
C GLU A 39 -4.64 4.75 15.13
N GLN A 40 -5.33 5.65 14.43
CA GLN A 40 -6.75 5.52 14.15
C GLN A 40 -7.01 5.51 12.67
N VAL A 41 -7.54 4.39 12.18
CA VAL A 41 -7.94 4.21 10.81
C VAL A 41 -9.22 3.37 10.78
N THR A 42 -10.16 3.73 9.92
CA THR A 42 -11.47 3.10 9.84
C THR A 42 -11.72 2.63 8.41
N PRO A 43 -12.21 1.41 8.20
CA PRO A 43 -12.60 1.00 6.86
C PRO A 43 -13.84 1.75 6.41
N ILE A 44 -13.83 2.24 5.17
CA ILE A 44 -15.01 2.86 4.56
C ILE A 44 -16.06 1.79 4.28
N SER A 45 -15.60 0.59 3.92
CA SER A 45 -16.44 -0.59 3.73
C SER A 45 -15.66 -1.81 4.19
N GLN A 46 -16.36 -2.83 4.64
CA GLN A 46 -15.74 -4.12 4.95
C GLN A 46 -15.51 -4.97 3.69
N GLU A 47 -16.05 -4.50 2.57
CA GLU A 47 -15.88 -5.19 1.29
C GLU A 47 -14.57 -4.80 0.61
N LEU A 48 -14.09 -5.72 -0.21
CA LEU A 48 -12.90 -5.53 -1.02
C LEU A 48 -13.12 -4.40 -2.02
N PHE A 49 -12.18 -3.45 -2.06
CA PHE A 49 -12.22 -2.37 -3.04
C PHE A 49 -11.71 -2.84 -4.41
N SER A 50 -10.65 -3.65 -4.42
CA SER A 50 -10.05 -4.17 -5.65
C SER A 50 -9.23 -5.42 -5.40
N LEU A 51 -9.14 -6.27 -6.42
CA LEU A 51 -8.27 -7.44 -6.46
C LEU A 51 -7.39 -7.33 -7.71
N GLU A 52 -6.09 -7.39 -7.52
CA GLU A 52 -5.12 -7.35 -8.61
C GLU A 52 -4.22 -8.58 -8.55
N ILE A 53 -3.81 -9.06 -9.71
CA ILE A 53 -2.79 -10.11 -9.83
C ILE A 53 -1.50 -9.42 -10.26
N LEU A 54 -0.50 -9.43 -9.40
CA LEU A 54 0.75 -8.72 -9.62
C LEU A 54 1.90 -9.68 -9.85
N SER A 55 2.68 -9.42 -10.90
CA SER A 55 3.95 -10.11 -11.11
C SER A 55 5.04 -9.34 -10.37
N VAL A 56 5.74 -10.03 -9.47
CA VAL A 56 6.82 -9.45 -8.67
C VAL A 56 8.13 -10.00 -9.18
N GLU A 57 9.00 -9.11 -9.69
CA GLU A 57 10.32 -9.52 -10.19
C GLU A 57 11.23 -9.98 -9.06
N GLY A 58 12.21 -10.81 -9.40
CA GLY A 58 13.19 -11.28 -8.44
C GLY A 58 13.95 -10.15 -7.77
N HIS A 59 14.19 -10.28 -6.48
CA HIS A 59 14.90 -9.29 -5.67
C HIS A 59 15.59 -9.97 -4.49
N VAL A 60 16.42 -9.23 -3.77
CA VAL A 60 17.08 -9.73 -2.56
C VAL A 60 16.35 -9.20 -1.34
N LYS A 61 15.95 -10.11 -0.44
CA LYS A 61 15.30 -9.77 0.82
C LYS A 61 15.97 -10.51 1.96
N ASN A 62 16.40 -9.76 2.98
CA ASN A 62 17.10 -10.33 4.15
C ASN A 62 18.31 -11.20 3.76
N GLY A 63 19.07 -10.77 2.76
CA GLY A 63 20.24 -11.49 2.27
C GLY A 63 19.93 -12.70 1.41
N LYS A 64 18.67 -13.01 1.13
CA LYS A 64 18.25 -14.12 0.29
C LYS A 64 17.67 -13.62 -1.02
N GLN A 65 18.01 -14.29 -2.11
CA GLN A 65 17.41 -14.01 -3.40
C GLN A 65 15.99 -14.57 -3.46
N VAL A 66 15.03 -13.71 -3.80
CA VAL A 66 13.63 -14.08 -4.02
C VAL A 66 13.40 -14.07 -5.52
N GLY A 67 12.94 -15.20 -6.07
CA GLY A 67 12.64 -15.31 -7.50
C GLY A 67 11.40 -14.55 -7.91
N THR A 68 11.21 -14.40 -9.22
CA THR A 68 9.99 -13.82 -9.79
C THR A 68 8.77 -14.66 -9.36
N HIS A 69 7.73 -14.01 -8.88
CA HIS A 69 6.52 -14.67 -8.41
C HIS A 69 5.28 -13.79 -8.61
N VAL A 70 4.12 -14.35 -8.34
CA VAL A 70 2.83 -13.66 -8.50
C VAL A 70 2.22 -13.41 -7.13
N HIS A 71 1.74 -12.19 -6.91
CA HIS A 71 0.95 -11.83 -5.73
C HIS A 71 -0.51 -11.63 -6.11
N LEU A 72 -1.40 -12.15 -5.28
CA LEU A 72 -2.80 -11.70 -5.25
C LEU A 72 -2.86 -10.52 -4.29
N ASN A 73 -3.16 -9.35 -4.82
CA ASN A 73 -3.21 -8.12 -4.04
C ASN A 73 -4.64 -7.71 -3.78
N LEU A 74 -5.04 -7.76 -2.52
CA LEU A 74 -6.37 -7.37 -2.07
C LEU A 74 -6.30 -5.96 -1.47
N THR A 75 -7.04 -5.04 -2.06
CA THR A 75 -7.03 -3.65 -1.63
C THR A 75 -8.34 -3.30 -0.92
N TYR A 76 -8.20 -2.70 0.25
CA TYR A 76 -9.32 -2.15 1.03
C TYR A 76 -9.22 -0.64 1.09
N LEU A 77 -10.36 0.03 1.12
CA LEU A 77 -10.42 1.48 1.23
C LEU A 77 -10.62 1.87 2.69
N LEU A 78 -9.65 2.59 3.21
CA LEU A 78 -9.63 3.03 4.61
C LEU A 78 -9.70 4.55 4.67
N GLU A 79 -10.19 5.05 5.80
CA GLU A 79 -10.27 6.48 6.07
C GLU A 79 -9.48 6.80 7.34
N ALA A 80 -8.73 7.89 7.32
CA ALA A 80 -7.98 8.36 8.47
C ALA A 80 -7.86 9.87 8.43
N ASP A 81 -7.75 10.47 9.62
CA ASP A 81 -7.51 11.91 9.75
C ASP A 81 -6.06 12.21 9.39
N GLU A 82 -5.85 13.11 8.44
CA GLU A 82 -4.53 13.49 7.96
C GLU A 82 -3.70 14.30 8.96
N THR A 83 -4.31 14.77 10.05
CA THR A 83 -3.61 15.50 11.10
C THR A 83 -2.91 14.59 12.09
N GLN A 84 -3.13 13.30 12.04
CA GLN A 84 -2.45 12.35 12.90
C GLN A 84 -0.95 12.34 12.65
N GLN A 85 -0.18 12.15 13.71
CA GLN A 85 1.26 12.03 13.62
C GLN A 85 1.64 10.75 12.90
N THR A 86 2.61 10.83 11.98
CA THR A 86 3.12 9.69 11.23
C THR A 86 4.57 9.39 11.61
N SER A 87 4.99 8.17 11.36
CA SER A 87 6.37 7.75 11.57
C SER A 87 6.76 6.68 10.56
N VAL A 88 8.04 6.63 10.19
CA VAL A 88 8.54 5.60 9.30
C VAL A 88 8.71 4.27 10.03
N LYS A 89 8.67 3.18 9.28
CA LYS A 89 9.09 1.85 9.72
C LYS A 89 10.41 1.55 9.01
N PRO A 90 11.57 1.80 9.65
CA PRO A 90 12.86 1.87 8.95
C PRO A 90 13.26 0.61 8.18
N ASP A 91 12.78 -0.55 8.59
CA ASP A 91 13.06 -1.82 7.90
C ASP A 91 12.25 -2.00 6.62
N GLU A 92 11.22 -1.19 6.40
CA GLU A 92 10.33 -1.31 5.24
C GLU A 92 10.24 -0.02 4.41
N ASN A 93 10.21 1.13 5.06
CA ASN A 93 10.09 2.41 4.35
C ASN A 93 10.99 3.49 4.95
N SER A 94 11.21 4.54 4.18
CA SER A 94 12.02 5.69 4.60
C SER A 94 11.25 7.00 4.49
N GLY A 95 9.97 6.97 4.18
CA GLY A 95 9.12 8.15 4.16
C GLY A 95 7.66 7.78 4.27
N VAL A 96 6.88 8.68 4.86
CA VAL A 96 5.41 8.60 4.97
C VAL A 96 4.87 9.99 4.65
N ALA A 97 3.92 10.09 3.74
CA ALA A 97 3.35 11.39 3.38
C ALA A 97 1.91 11.26 2.89
N TRP A 98 1.12 12.28 3.22
CA TRP A 98 -0.19 12.47 2.60
C TRP A 98 0.00 13.19 1.27
N MET A 99 -0.70 12.71 0.25
CA MET A 99 -0.64 13.27 -1.10
C MET A 99 -2.02 13.28 -1.73
N GLY A 100 -2.27 14.24 -2.62
CA GLY A 100 -3.43 14.17 -3.49
C GLY A 100 -3.30 12.99 -4.45
N LEU A 101 -4.41 12.57 -5.05
CA LEU A 101 -4.42 11.40 -5.94
C LEU A 101 -3.49 11.58 -7.15
N GLU A 102 -3.49 12.76 -7.75
CA GLU A 102 -2.61 13.05 -8.89
C GLU A 102 -1.13 13.08 -8.49
N GLU A 103 -0.82 13.65 -7.34
CA GLU A 103 0.54 13.68 -6.83
C GLU A 103 1.05 12.28 -6.53
N ALA A 104 0.22 11.44 -5.91
CA ALA A 104 0.57 10.04 -5.63
C ALA A 104 0.92 9.29 -6.91
N LEU A 105 0.14 9.51 -7.98
CA LEU A 105 0.40 8.87 -9.27
C LEU A 105 1.72 9.35 -9.87
N THR A 106 2.02 10.64 -9.79
CA THR A 106 3.26 11.23 -10.30
C THR A 106 4.48 10.73 -9.51
N LYS A 107 4.36 10.57 -8.20
CA LYS A 107 5.45 10.14 -7.33
C LYS A 107 5.74 8.64 -7.39
N CYS A 108 4.82 7.84 -7.89
CA CYS A 108 5.06 6.41 -8.09
C CYS A 108 5.95 6.23 -9.31
N SER A 109 7.11 5.60 -9.14
CA SER A 109 8.07 5.37 -10.23
C SER A 109 7.94 4.00 -10.88
N GLU A 110 7.05 3.15 -10.38
CA GLU A 110 6.82 1.82 -10.95
C GLU A 110 5.75 1.89 -12.03
N PRO A 111 6.09 1.73 -13.33
CA PRO A 111 5.12 1.91 -14.42
C PRO A 111 3.89 1.03 -14.30
N TYR A 112 4.08 -0.22 -13.87
CA TYR A 112 3.00 -1.17 -13.70
C TYR A 112 2.03 -0.74 -12.59
N MET A 113 2.56 -0.29 -11.46
CA MET A 113 1.75 0.15 -10.33
C MET A 113 1.04 1.47 -10.63
N ARG A 114 1.62 2.33 -11.47
CA ARG A 114 0.97 3.58 -11.88
C ARG A 114 -0.33 3.30 -12.64
N ILE A 115 -0.35 2.27 -13.46
CA ILE A 115 -1.57 1.86 -14.18
C ILE A 115 -2.66 1.45 -13.19
N ILE A 116 -2.30 0.67 -12.19
CA ILE A 116 -3.22 0.21 -11.15
C ILE A 116 -3.73 1.39 -10.32
N TYR A 117 -2.83 2.27 -9.89
CA TYR A 117 -3.21 3.45 -9.10
C TYR A 117 -4.13 4.39 -9.88
N ALA A 118 -3.87 4.59 -11.17
CA ALA A 118 -4.73 5.41 -12.02
C ALA A 118 -6.14 4.80 -12.11
N LYS A 119 -6.23 3.50 -12.28
CA LYS A 119 -7.51 2.78 -12.33
C LYS A 119 -8.29 2.94 -11.02
N LEU A 120 -7.62 2.77 -9.90
CA LEU A 120 -8.26 2.85 -8.59
C LEU A 120 -8.59 4.27 -8.17
N ASN A 121 -7.77 5.25 -8.56
CA ASN A 121 -8.09 6.67 -8.36
C ASN A 121 -9.37 7.04 -9.12
N ASP A 122 -9.50 6.56 -10.35
CA ASP A 122 -10.71 6.77 -11.16
C ASP A 122 -11.94 6.13 -10.49
N LYS A 123 -11.80 4.92 -10.00
CA LYS A 123 -12.87 4.23 -9.27
C LYS A 123 -13.27 5.01 -8.01
N LEU A 124 -12.30 5.50 -7.26
CA LEU A 124 -12.54 6.29 -6.06
C LEU A 124 -13.30 7.58 -6.36
N ASN A 125 -12.92 8.28 -7.41
CA ASN A 125 -13.59 9.52 -7.83
C ASN A 125 -15.05 9.27 -8.22
N ARG A 126 -15.36 8.10 -8.75
CA ARG A 126 -16.74 7.77 -9.15
C ARG A 126 -17.67 7.46 -7.98
N ILE A 127 -17.12 7.05 -6.84
CA ILE A 127 -17.94 6.72 -5.66
C ILE A 127 -18.04 7.87 -4.65
N GLN A 128 -17.37 8.97 -4.89
CA GLN A 128 -17.42 10.15 -4.04
C GLN A 128 -18.55 11.11 -4.42
#